data_116bb6bfe5ee3f159c590960636946dc
#
_entry.id   116bb6bfe5ee3f159c590960636946dc
#
_cell.length_a   1.000
_cell.length_b   1.000
_cell.length_c   1.000
_cell.angle_alpha   90.00
_cell.angle_beta   90.00
_cell.angle_gamma   90.00
#
_symmetry.space_group_name_H-M   'P 1'
#
loop_
_entity.id
_entity.type
_entity.pdbx_description
1 polymer ?
#
loop_
_entity_poly.entity_id
_entity_poly.type
_entity_poly.pdbx_seq_one_letter_code
_entity_poly.pdbx_strand_id
1 'polypeptide(L)'
;MEQPRNRGIEYPAHGMHTLPLRWSRRRWLCVPAAAAMHVLAASSLPAQPAAPRVDARALSARVDEVLREHGQGIEAGLWLGGAGAAFERDAATPRATASAIKTFYLVELFARFAGALDRPLPGVDGVLADDTHPAIGHFTPEQRAEIRRALNGATVRRVALTMMGTAPASNVVYNAAANVVTAVLGGPDALTALIRKRDPAFVAVSVRRYMLRDRHEHGDNEAPPIALAALYQRLAAGRLAGVDATTMDAIREALRRADDPVLGRHYDKNGDLDTDPLAMVRAGWYDTAGGPLVYVVMTTQPTPGPSGREASSEQLAKTADALAHTIVQAGRAALP
;
A
#
# COMPACT_ATOMS: atom_id res chain seq x y z
N MET A 1 -33.39 -39.34 -23.99
CA MET A 1 -32.28 -38.62 -23.41
C MET A 1 -32.79 -37.95 -22.15
N GLU A 2 -32.56 -38.61 -21.00
CA GLU A 2 -33.04 -38.16 -19.70
C GLU A 2 -32.03 -37.20 -19.05
N GLN A 3 -32.54 -36.10 -18.48
CA GLN A 3 -31.75 -35.19 -17.68
C GLN A 3 -31.58 -35.74 -16.25
N PRO A 4 -30.43 -35.65 -15.60
CA PRO A 4 -30.27 -36.10 -14.22
C PRO A 4 -30.83 -35.03 -13.25
N ARG A 5 -31.63 -35.52 -12.32
CA ARG A 5 -32.28 -34.76 -11.22
C ARG A 5 -31.25 -34.29 -10.19
N ASN A 6 -31.31 -33.02 -9.89
CA ASN A 6 -30.59 -32.32 -8.82
C ASN A 6 -31.09 -32.81 -7.44
N ARG A 7 -30.26 -33.45 -6.62
CA ARG A 7 -30.55 -33.80 -5.22
C ARG A 7 -30.08 -32.65 -4.32
N GLY A 8 -31.02 -31.98 -3.69
CA GLY A 8 -30.76 -31.00 -2.65
C GLY A 8 -30.14 -31.66 -1.41
N ILE A 9 -29.11 -31.01 -0.87
CA ILE A 9 -28.52 -31.36 0.43
C ILE A 9 -29.22 -30.51 1.48
N GLU A 10 -30.02 -31.18 2.35
CA GLU A 10 -30.63 -30.57 3.54
C GLU A 10 -29.59 -30.47 4.67
N TYR A 11 -29.46 -29.29 5.28
CA TYR A 11 -28.68 -29.07 6.49
C TYR A 11 -29.61 -29.15 7.71
N PRO A 12 -29.24 -29.90 8.77
CA PRO A 12 -30.03 -29.97 9.98
C PRO A 12 -29.91 -28.69 10.82
N ALA A 13 -31.06 -28.17 11.24
CA ALA A 13 -31.18 -27.07 12.19
C ALA A 13 -30.74 -27.51 13.59
N HIS A 14 -29.67 -26.93 14.13
CA HIS A 14 -29.28 -27.08 15.55
C HIS A 14 -29.95 -25.99 16.39
N GLY A 15 -30.69 -26.50 17.40
CA GLY A 15 -31.47 -25.70 18.32
C GLY A 15 -30.62 -24.77 19.21
N MET A 16 -31.13 -23.58 19.40
CA MET A 16 -30.67 -22.59 20.35
C MET A 16 -31.04 -23.03 21.78
N HIS A 17 -30.08 -23.39 22.60
CA HIS A 17 -30.27 -23.49 24.06
C HIS A 17 -29.99 -22.12 24.68
N THR A 18 -31.06 -21.51 25.17
CA THR A 18 -31.01 -20.30 26.01
C THR A 18 -30.63 -20.69 27.44
N LEU A 19 -29.51 -20.22 27.93
CA LEU A 19 -29.13 -20.29 29.34
C LEU A 19 -29.58 -19.03 30.07
N PRO A 20 -30.20 -19.13 31.27
CA PRO A 20 -30.64 -17.96 32.04
C PRO A 20 -29.46 -17.29 32.76
N LEU A 21 -29.28 -15.99 32.51
CA LEU A 21 -28.37 -15.13 33.26
C LEU A 21 -28.88 -14.90 34.70
N ARG A 22 -28.24 -15.52 35.70
CA ARG A 22 -28.43 -15.18 37.12
C ARG A 22 -27.68 -13.87 37.44
N TRP A 23 -28.41 -12.84 37.75
CA TRP A 23 -27.89 -11.61 38.33
C TRP A 23 -27.60 -11.84 39.83
N SER A 24 -26.33 -11.83 40.25
CA SER A 24 -25.92 -11.73 41.65
C SER A 24 -25.78 -10.27 42.04
N ARG A 25 -26.64 -9.78 42.93
CA ARG A 25 -26.52 -8.47 43.57
C ARG A 25 -25.31 -8.49 44.51
N ARG A 26 -24.20 -7.87 44.12
CA ARG A 26 -23.11 -7.52 45.02
C ARG A 26 -23.44 -6.19 45.73
N ARG A 27 -23.53 -6.25 47.05
CA ARG A 27 -23.68 -5.09 47.95
C ARG A 27 -22.38 -4.29 47.87
N TRP A 28 -22.53 -2.98 47.58
CA TRP A 28 -21.47 -2.00 47.69
C TRP A 28 -21.33 -1.62 49.18
N LEU A 29 -20.17 -1.91 49.77
CA LEU A 29 -19.74 -1.36 51.04
C LEU A 29 -19.11 -0.01 50.77
N CYS A 30 -19.75 1.07 51.25
CA CYS A 30 -19.18 2.41 51.26
C CYS A 30 -18.04 2.45 52.29
N VAL A 31 -16.82 2.64 51.80
CA VAL A 31 -15.67 3.01 52.61
C VAL A 31 -15.52 4.53 52.50
N PRO A 32 -15.46 5.29 53.61
CA PRO A 32 -15.23 6.71 53.52
C PRO A 32 -13.78 7.00 53.13
N ALA A 33 -13.58 7.67 52.01
CA ALA A 33 -12.27 8.15 51.56
C ALA A 33 -11.88 9.36 52.39
N ALA A 34 -10.87 9.21 53.26
CA ALA A 34 -10.18 10.34 53.87
C ALA A 34 -9.41 11.09 52.79
N ALA A 35 -9.80 12.33 52.53
CA ALA A 35 -9.13 13.24 51.61
C ALA A 35 -7.78 13.70 52.18
N ALA A 36 -6.68 13.04 51.79
CA ALA A 36 -5.33 13.56 51.95
C ALA A 36 -5.04 14.59 50.85
N MET A 37 -5.12 15.87 51.16
CA MET A 37 -4.63 16.94 50.29
C MET A 37 -3.10 16.82 50.16
N HIS A 38 -2.61 16.21 49.11
CA HIS A 38 -1.22 16.37 48.67
C HIS A 38 -1.14 17.66 47.85
N VAL A 39 -0.52 18.67 48.40
CA VAL A 39 -0.07 19.84 47.66
C VAL A 39 1.05 19.36 46.75
N LEU A 40 0.69 19.07 45.50
CA LEU A 40 1.67 18.84 44.45
C LEU A 40 2.32 20.17 44.11
N ALA A 41 3.53 20.39 44.60
CA ALA A 41 4.41 21.43 44.09
C ALA A 41 4.62 21.12 42.58
N ALA A 42 3.97 21.92 41.72
CA ALA A 42 4.19 21.87 40.29
C ALA A 42 5.63 22.31 40.02
N SER A 43 6.56 21.34 39.99
CA SER A 43 7.89 21.56 39.44
C SER A 43 7.68 21.84 37.94
N SER A 44 7.84 23.14 37.58
CA SER A 44 7.89 23.54 36.18
C SER A 44 9.11 22.85 35.53
N LEU A 45 8.87 21.71 34.85
CA LEU A 45 9.86 21.13 33.97
C LEU A 45 10.24 22.21 32.93
N PRO A 46 11.52 22.44 32.66
CA PRO A 46 11.92 23.37 31.63
C PRO A 46 11.23 22.91 30.31
N ALA A 47 10.58 23.87 29.63
CA ALA A 47 9.94 23.61 28.35
C ALA A 47 10.99 22.99 27.42
N GLN A 48 10.78 21.74 27.04
CA GLN A 48 11.63 21.14 26.01
C GLN A 48 11.56 22.03 24.76
N PRO A 49 12.70 22.38 24.14
CA PRO A 49 12.68 23.13 22.90
C PRO A 49 11.77 22.40 21.92
N ALA A 50 10.82 23.13 21.33
CA ALA A 50 9.92 22.57 20.34
C ALA A 50 10.78 21.93 19.24
N ALA A 51 10.54 20.66 18.93
CA ALA A 51 11.24 19.98 17.85
C ALA A 51 11.13 20.81 16.56
N PRO A 52 12.21 20.91 15.76
CA PRO A 52 12.18 21.66 14.52
C PRO A 52 11.04 21.14 13.65
N ARG A 53 10.20 22.03 13.14
CA ARG A 53 9.07 21.68 12.27
C ARG A 53 9.43 22.02 10.85
N VAL A 54 8.91 21.23 9.88
CA VAL A 54 9.01 21.60 8.46
C VAL A 54 8.35 22.95 8.23
N ASP A 55 9.07 23.90 7.66
CA ASP A 55 8.47 25.13 7.13
C ASP A 55 7.72 24.79 5.84
N ALA A 56 6.41 24.61 5.96
CA ALA A 56 5.54 24.22 4.84
C ALA A 56 5.55 25.26 3.70
N ARG A 57 5.73 26.56 4.02
CA ARG A 57 5.80 27.61 2.99
C ARG A 57 7.10 27.55 2.22
N ALA A 58 8.23 27.41 2.90
CA ALA A 58 9.53 27.25 2.27
C ALA A 58 9.59 25.97 1.45
N LEU A 59 9.04 24.86 1.97
CA LEU A 59 8.96 23.60 1.22
C LEU A 59 8.07 23.72 -0.01
N SER A 60 6.91 24.36 0.08
CA SER A 60 6.05 24.62 -1.09
C SER A 60 6.79 25.40 -2.18
N ALA A 61 7.53 26.46 -1.81
CA ALA A 61 8.31 27.24 -2.77
C ALA A 61 9.39 26.38 -3.48
N ARG A 62 10.06 25.49 -2.74
CA ARG A 62 11.06 24.56 -3.34
C ARG A 62 10.41 23.52 -4.25
N VAL A 63 9.24 23.02 -3.91
CA VAL A 63 8.45 22.13 -4.79
C VAL A 63 8.05 22.87 -6.06
N ASP A 64 7.60 24.13 -5.97
CA ASP A 64 7.28 24.96 -7.12
C ASP A 64 8.50 25.21 -8.03
N GLU A 65 9.68 25.37 -7.43
CA GLU A 65 10.93 25.50 -8.16
C GLU A 65 11.26 24.23 -8.96
N VAL A 66 11.22 23.05 -8.33
CA VAL A 66 11.43 21.77 -9.03
C VAL A 66 10.45 21.59 -10.18
N LEU A 67 9.16 21.86 -9.96
CA LEU A 67 8.15 21.76 -11.02
C LEU A 67 8.38 22.76 -12.16
N ARG A 68 8.84 23.96 -11.87
CA ARG A 68 9.16 24.97 -12.89
C ARG A 68 10.40 24.61 -13.71
N GLU A 69 11.43 24.04 -13.07
CA GLU A 69 12.69 23.68 -13.75
C GLU A 69 12.56 22.40 -14.59
N HIS A 70 11.81 21.42 -14.08
CA HIS A 70 11.78 20.08 -14.64
C HIS A 70 10.39 19.60 -15.06
N GLY A 71 9.32 20.33 -14.70
CA GLY A 71 7.99 19.81 -14.68
C GLY A 71 6.96 20.47 -15.57
N GLN A 72 7.30 21.07 -16.72
CA GLN A 72 6.29 21.65 -17.60
C GLN A 72 5.20 20.64 -17.98
N GLY A 73 3.94 20.95 -17.65
CA GLY A 73 2.79 20.08 -17.89
C GLY A 73 2.69 18.89 -16.94
N ILE A 74 3.54 18.81 -15.90
CA ILE A 74 3.47 17.76 -14.87
C ILE A 74 2.53 18.22 -13.76
N GLU A 75 1.55 17.35 -13.42
CA GLU A 75 0.77 17.44 -12.21
C GLU A 75 1.41 16.60 -11.12
N ALA A 76 1.42 17.11 -9.87
CA ALA A 76 2.01 16.41 -8.74
C ALA A 76 1.11 16.46 -7.50
N GLY A 77 0.93 15.32 -6.86
CA GLY A 77 0.35 15.18 -5.54
C GLY A 77 1.40 14.67 -4.55
N LEU A 78 1.57 15.36 -3.42
CA LEU A 78 2.62 15.07 -2.44
C LEU A 78 2.05 14.94 -1.04
N TRP A 79 2.67 14.05 -0.28
CA TRP A 79 2.43 13.92 1.15
C TRP A 79 3.73 13.60 1.89
N LEU A 80 3.99 14.29 3.00
CA LEU A 80 5.08 14.03 3.92
C LEU A 80 4.56 14.10 5.35
N GLY A 81 4.93 13.14 6.20
CA GLY A 81 4.53 13.19 7.60
C GLY A 81 5.26 12.20 8.50
N GLY A 82 5.17 12.44 9.81
CA GLY A 82 5.89 11.70 10.84
C GLY A 82 7.19 12.36 11.24
N ALA A 83 7.78 11.91 12.36
CA ALA A 83 9.03 12.46 12.90
C ALA A 83 9.05 14.02 13.05
N GLY A 84 7.88 14.63 13.35
CA GLY A 84 7.75 16.10 13.44
C GLY A 84 7.49 16.81 12.10
N ALA A 85 7.55 16.11 10.98
CA ALA A 85 7.23 16.67 9.65
C ALA A 85 5.73 16.60 9.35
N ALA A 86 5.21 17.59 8.63
CA ALA A 86 3.87 17.57 8.03
C ALA A 86 3.83 18.50 6.82
N PHE A 87 3.53 17.95 5.63
CA PHE A 87 3.34 18.71 4.40
C PHE A 87 2.41 17.95 3.46
N GLU A 88 1.47 18.67 2.86
CA GLU A 88 0.52 18.14 1.87
C GLU A 88 0.38 19.11 0.71
N ARG A 89 0.32 18.57 -0.51
CA ARG A 89 -0.01 19.30 -1.71
C ARG A 89 -0.80 18.41 -2.64
N ASP A 90 -2.02 18.80 -2.97
CA ASP A 90 -2.95 18.04 -3.81
C ASP A 90 -3.01 16.53 -3.43
N ALA A 91 -2.96 16.28 -2.10
CA ALA A 91 -2.83 14.93 -1.55
C ALA A 91 -4.14 14.13 -1.60
N ALA A 92 -5.29 14.78 -1.82
CA ALA A 92 -6.60 14.13 -1.85
C ALA A 92 -7.05 13.69 -3.25
N THR A 93 -6.40 14.18 -4.32
CA THR A 93 -6.75 13.87 -5.70
C THR A 93 -6.28 12.48 -6.08
N PRO A 94 -7.17 11.54 -6.49
CA PRO A 94 -6.77 10.22 -6.98
C PRO A 94 -5.91 10.34 -8.24
N ARG A 95 -4.85 9.53 -8.30
CA ARG A 95 -3.90 9.46 -9.42
C ARG A 95 -3.56 8.01 -9.75
N ALA A 96 -3.09 7.74 -10.97
CA ALA A 96 -2.59 6.43 -11.34
C ALA A 96 -1.43 6.02 -10.45
N THR A 97 -1.55 4.85 -9.82
CA THR A 97 -0.58 4.35 -8.83
C THR A 97 0.55 3.56 -9.45
N ALA A 98 0.43 3.20 -10.73
CA ALA A 98 1.36 2.24 -11.34
C ALA A 98 1.59 1.02 -10.43
N SER A 99 2.84 0.60 -10.22
CA SER A 99 3.17 -0.53 -9.36
C SER A 99 3.09 -0.24 -7.85
N ALA A 100 2.92 1.01 -7.41
CA ALA A 100 2.79 1.31 -5.98
C ALA A 100 1.51 0.71 -5.37
N ILE A 101 0.46 0.48 -6.16
CA ILE A 101 -0.77 -0.22 -5.74
C ILE A 101 -0.50 -1.62 -5.18
N LYS A 102 0.59 -2.27 -5.61
CA LYS A 102 0.98 -3.61 -5.17
C LYS A 102 1.24 -3.70 -3.66
N THR A 103 1.47 -2.56 -2.98
CA THR A 103 1.55 -2.54 -1.51
C THR A 103 0.21 -2.89 -0.87
N PHE A 104 -0.91 -2.42 -1.42
CA PHE A 104 -2.24 -2.85 -0.97
C PHE A 104 -2.47 -4.34 -1.26
N TYR A 105 -2.07 -4.83 -2.44
CA TYR A 105 -2.20 -6.25 -2.80
C TYR A 105 -1.41 -7.15 -1.85
N LEU A 106 -0.19 -6.75 -1.49
CA LEU A 106 0.65 -7.45 -0.53
C LEU A 106 -0.03 -7.59 0.82
N VAL A 107 -0.62 -6.49 1.32
CA VAL A 107 -1.34 -6.48 2.60
C VAL A 107 -2.54 -7.43 2.57
N GLU A 108 -3.38 -7.35 1.52
CA GLU A 108 -4.57 -8.21 1.43
C GLU A 108 -4.21 -9.68 1.24
N LEU A 109 -3.17 -9.97 0.46
CA LEU A 109 -2.65 -11.32 0.28
C LEU A 109 -2.15 -11.92 1.60
N PHE A 110 -1.29 -11.19 2.31
CA PHE A 110 -0.69 -11.71 3.53
C PHE A 110 -1.69 -11.79 4.68
N ALA A 111 -2.63 -10.85 4.79
CA ALA A 111 -3.73 -10.93 5.74
C ALA A 111 -4.65 -12.12 5.46
N ARG A 112 -4.93 -12.43 4.19
CA ARG A 112 -5.77 -13.57 3.78
C ARG A 112 -5.14 -14.91 4.11
N PHE A 113 -3.81 -15.01 3.98
CA PHE A 113 -3.05 -16.25 4.15
C PHE A 113 -2.11 -16.20 5.36
N ALA A 114 -2.44 -15.42 6.40
CA ALA A 114 -1.70 -15.36 7.65
C ALA A 114 -1.48 -16.78 8.23
N GLY A 115 -0.25 -17.06 8.67
CA GLY A 115 0.13 -18.41 9.17
C GLY A 115 0.40 -19.45 8.08
N ALA A 116 0.17 -19.13 6.79
CA ALA A 116 0.36 -20.05 5.67
C ALA A 116 1.24 -19.47 4.55
N LEU A 117 2.06 -18.45 4.84
CA LEU A 117 2.86 -17.73 3.82
C LEU A 117 3.83 -18.64 3.05
N ASP A 118 4.31 -19.71 3.67
CA ASP A 118 5.25 -20.66 3.07
C ASP A 118 4.57 -21.90 2.48
N ARG A 119 3.22 -21.89 2.39
CA ARG A 119 2.43 -22.90 1.67
C ARG A 119 2.20 -22.44 0.23
N PRO A 120 1.96 -23.39 -0.71
CA PRO A 120 1.54 -23.06 -2.07
C PRO A 120 0.35 -22.11 -2.07
N LEU A 121 0.35 -21.11 -2.95
CA LEU A 121 -0.75 -20.15 -3.08
C LEU A 121 -2.01 -20.87 -3.60
N PRO A 122 -3.10 -20.98 -2.83
CA PRO A 122 -4.32 -21.63 -3.28
C PRO A 122 -4.92 -20.93 -4.49
N GLY A 123 -5.38 -21.71 -5.48
CA GLY A 123 -6.03 -21.17 -6.68
C GLY A 123 -5.08 -20.73 -7.81
N VAL A 124 -3.77 -20.66 -7.54
CA VAL A 124 -2.79 -20.26 -8.57
C VAL A 124 -2.81 -21.18 -9.78
N ASP A 125 -2.89 -22.49 -9.56
CA ASP A 125 -2.86 -23.48 -10.66
C ASP A 125 -4.08 -23.35 -11.58
N GLY A 126 -5.27 -23.05 -11.03
CA GLY A 126 -6.48 -22.78 -11.81
C GLY A 126 -6.36 -21.54 -12.69
N VAL A 127 -5.78 -20.45 -12.15
CA VAL A 127 -5.51 -19.22 -12.90
C VAL A 127 -4.51 -19.48 -14.03
N LEU A 128 -3.45 -20.25 -13.75
CA LEU A 128 -2.38 -20.52 -14.71
C LEU A 128 -2.74 -21.57 -15.76
N ALA A 129 -3.69 -22.46 -15.49
CA ALA A 129 -4.13 -23.50 -16.44
C ALA A 129 -5.06 -22.95 -17.55
N ASP A 130 -5.79 -21.87 -17.27
CA ASP A 130 -6.73 -21.26 -18.21
C ASP A 130 -6.08 -20.13 -19.01
N ASP A 131 -5.74 -20.39 -20.26
CA ASP A 131 -5.15 -19.41 -21.18
C ASP A 131 -6.05 -18.20 -21.47
N THR A 132 -7.33 -18.32 -21.19
CA THR A 132 -8.32 -17.24 -21.40
C THR A 132 -8.59 -16.45 -20.13
N HIS A 133 -8.05 -16.89 -18.98
CA HIS A 133 -8.27 -16.22 -17.70
C HIS A 133 -7.83 -14.74 -17.76
N PRO A 134 -8.67 -13.78 -17.32
CA PRO A 134 -8.38 -12.34 -17.46
C PRO A 134 -7.03 -11.90 -16.87
N ALA A 135 -6.51 -12.61 -15.86
CA ALA A 135 -5.22 -12.33 -15.24
C ALA A 135 -4.02 -12.58 -16.14
N ILE A 136 -4.12 -13.56 -17.07
CA ILE A 136 -2.99 -13.97 -17.92
C ILE A 136 -3.30 -14.03 -19.43
N GLY A 137 -4.56 -13.97 -19.83
CA GLY A 137 -4.99 -14.13 -21.21
C GLY A 137 -4.47 -13.06 -22.19
N HIS A 138 -4.07 -11.89 -21.68
CA HIS A 138 -3.50 -10.81 -22.49
C HIS A 138 -2.00 -10.94 -22.75
N PHE A 139 -1.32 -11.91 -22.13
CA PHE A 139 0.08 -12.23 -22.42
C PHE A 139 0.19 -13.17 -23.63
N THR A 140 1.34 -13.12 -24.35
CA THR A 140 1.60 -14.05 -25.45
C THR A 140 1.74 -15.50 -24.96
N PRO A 141 1.63 -16.52 -25.84
CA PRO A 141 1.83 -17.92 -25.43
C PRO A 141 3.19 -18.16 -24.76
N GLU A 142 4.27 -17.52 -25.26
CA GLU A 142 5.63 -17.63 -24.72
C GLU A 142 5.71 -16.99 -23.31
N GLN A 143 5.09 -15.81 -23.14
CA GLN A 143 5.00 -15.14 -21.85
C GLN A 143 4.18 -15.97 -20.85
N ARG A 144 3.05 -16.56 -21.27
CA ARG A 144 2.28 -17.47 -20.41
C ARG A 144 3.07 -18.70 -19.99
N ALA A 145 3.87 -19.27 -20.89
CA ALA A 145 4.76 -20.39 -20.57
C ALA A 145 5.83 -19.98 -19.54
N GLU A 146 6.40 -18.78 -19.65
CA GLU A 146 7.34 -18.21 -18.67
C GLU A 146 6.67 -18.00 -17.30
N ILE A 147 5.47 -17.39 -17.28
CA ILE A 147 4.68 -17.17 -16.07
C ILE A 147 4.40 -18.49 -15.34
N ARG A 148 3.97 -19.54 -16.07
CA ARG A 148 3.74 -20.88 -15.50
C ARG A 148 5.00 -21.46 -14.88
N ARG A 149 6.14 -21.41 -15.57
CA ARG A 149 7.41 -21.92 -15.03
C ARG A 149 7.81 -21.21 -13.73
N ALA A 150 7.51 -19.92 -13.62
CA ALA A 150 7.90 -19.10 -12.46
C ALA A 150 6.94 -19.23 -11.27
N LEU A 151 5.63 -19.38 -11.52
CA LEU A 151 4.59 -19.23 -10.48
C LEU A 151 3.83 -20.53 -10.18
N ASN A 152 3.91 -21.59 -11.00
CA ASN A 152 3.23 -22.85 -10.73
C ASN A 152 3.76 -23.46 -9.43
N GLY A 153 2.86 -23.81 -8.50
CA GLY A 153 3.20 -24.34 -7.19
C GLY A 153 3.95 -23.37 -6.26
N ALA A 154 4.10 -22.09 -6.66
CA ALA A 154 4.80 -21.10 -5.84
C ALA A 154 4.05 -20.82 -4.52
N THR A 155 4.82 -20.60 -3.45
CA THR A 155 4.24 -20.25 -2.14
C THR A 155 3.67 -18.82 -2.15
N VAL A 156 2.76 -18.53 -1.22
CA VAL A 156 2.21 -17.17 -1.02
C VAL A 156 3.35 -16.15 -0.92
N ARG A 157 4.37 -16.43 -0.08
CA ARG A 157 5.54 -15.57 0.07
C ARG A 157 6.31 -15.40 -1.25
N ARG A 158 6.56 -16.47 -2.00
CA ARG A 158 7.29 -16.40 -3.27
C ARG A 158 6.57 -15.52 -4.29
N VAL A 159 5.24 -15.69 -4.45
CA VAL A 159 4.43 -14.87 -5.36
C VAL A 159 4.46 -13.40 -4.91
N ALA A 160 4.34 -13.14 -3.60
CA ALA A 160 4.41 -11.79 -3.04
C ALA A 160 5.77 -11.12 -3.32
N LEU A 161 6.89 -11.78 -3.03
CA LEU A 161 8.23 -11.24 -3.26
C LEU A 161 8.49 -10.98 -4.75
N THR A 162 7.98 -11.87 -5.63
CA THR A 162 8.01 -11.65 -7.08
C THR A 162 7.21 -10.41 -7.48
N MET A 163 5.99 -10.27 -6.99
CA MET A 163 5.13 -9.10 -7.21
C MET A 163 5.76 -7.79 -6.71
N MET A 164 6.48 -7.84 -5.59
CA MET A 164 7.12 -6.67 -5.00
C MET A 164 8.47 -6.32 -5.66
N GLY A 165 9.00 -7.20 -6.51
CA GLY A 165 10.30 -7.03 -7.16
C GLY A 165 11.50 -7.26 -6.24
N THR A 166 11.30 -7.93 -5.10
CA THR A 166 12.37 -8.33 -4.18
C THR A 166 12.91 -9.73 -4.51
N ALA A 167 12.17 -10.52 -5.29
CA ALA A 167 12.69 -11.74 -5.89
C ALA A 167 12.99 -11.50 -7.39
N PRO A 168 14.10 -12.03 -7.93
CA PRO A 168 14.45 -11.90 -9.35
C PRO A 168 13.34 -12.45 -10.26
N ALA A 169 12.89 -11.63 -11.20
CA ALA A 169 11.89 -11.99 -12.20
C ALA A 169 11.96 -11.04 -13.41
N SER A 170 11.50 -11.48 -14.58
CA SER A 170 11.27 -10.57 -15.70
C SER A 170 10.10 -9.62 -15.41
N ASN A 171 10.00 -8.53 -16.18
CA ASN A 171 8.87 -7.59 -16.06
C ASN A 171 7.52 -8.29 -16.30
N VAL A 172 7.47 -9.28 -17.18
CA VAL A 172 6.29 -10.12 -17.45
C VAL A 172 5.87 -10.87 -16.19
N VAL A 173 6.77 -11.65 -15.61
CA VAL A 173 6.52 -12.46 -14.39
C VAL A 173 6.21 -11.58 -13.18
N TYR A 174 6.92 -10.48 -13.00
CA TYR A 174 6.67 -9.47 -11.96
C TYR A 174 5.25 -8.91 -12.00
N ASN A 175 4.74 -8.57 -13.20
CA ASN A 175 3.37 -8.06 -13.34
C ASN A 175 2.33 -9.19 -13.31
N ALA A 176 2.63 -10.35 -13.87
CA ALA A 176 1.75 -11.52 -13.78
C ALA A 176 1.56 -12.01 -12.35
N ALA A 177 2.58 -11.92 -11.48
CA ALA A 177 2.44 -12.25 -10.07
C ALA A 177 1.39 -11.35 -9.39
N ALA A 178 1.35 -10.04 -9.72
CA ALA A 178 0.30 -9.14 -9.23
C ALA A 178 -1.09 -9.51 -9.76
N ASN A 179 -1.17 -9.93 -11.02
CA ASN A 179 -2.42 -10.38 -11.63
C ASN A 179 -2.94 -11.67 -10.99
N VAL A 180 -2.06 -12.62 -10.72
CA VAL A 180 -2.41 -13.86 -9.99
C VAL A 180 -2.92 -13.54 -8.60
N VAL A 181 -2.24 -12.65 -7.86
CA VAL A 181 -2.71 -12.16 -6.55
C VAL A 181 -4.11 -11.54 -6.64
N THR A 182 -4.31 -10.65 -7.62
CA THR A 182 -5.62 -10.03 -7.87
C THR A 182 -6.70 -11.07 -8.15
N ALA A 183 -6.41 -12.07 -9.00
CA ALA A 183 -7.35 -13.15 -9.33
C ALA A 183 -7.69 -14.02 -8.11
N VAL A 184 -6.68 -14.45 -7.34
CA VAL A 184 -6.86 -15.27 -6.12
C VAL A 184 -7.67 -14.53 -5.05
N LEU A 185 -7.58 -13.20 -5.01
CA LEU A 185 -8.36 -12.35 -4.11
C LEU A 185 -9.76 -12.02 -4.67
N GLY A 186 -10.16 -12.60 -5.80
CA GLY A 186 -11.51 -12.50 -6.38
C GLY A 186 -11.64 -11.49 -7.52
N GLY A 187 -10.55 -11.00 -8.07
CA GLY A 187 -10.52 -10.03 -9.16
C GLY A 187 -10.46 -8.57 -8.68
N PRO A 188 -10.40 -7.63 -9.64
CA PRO A 188 -10.21 -6.20 -9.33
C PRO A 188 -11.25 -5.61 -8.37
N ASP A 189 -12.54 -5.88 -8.61
CA ASP A 189 -13.63 -5.33 -7.79
C ASP A 189 -13.61 -5.88 -6.36
N ALA A 190 -13.42 -7.20 -6.21
CA ALA A 190 -13.32 -7.83 -4.90
C ALA A 190 -12.10 -7.31 -4.12
N LEU A 191 -10.96 -7.16 -4.79
CA LEU A 191 -9.74 -6.59 -4.18
C LEU A 191 -9.95 -5.14 -3.77
N THR A 192 -10.62 -4.32 -4.60
CA THR A 192 -11.02 -2.95 -4.23
C THR A 192 -11.90 -2.95 -2.96
N ALA A 193 -12.89 -3.84 -2.89
CA ALA A 193 -13.76 -3.94 -1.73
C ALA A 193 -12.99 -4.36 -0.45
N LEU A 194 -12.04 -5.30 -0.56
CA LEU A 194 -11.18 -5.73 0.55
C LEU A 194 -10.34 -4.56 1.06
N ILE A 195 -9.67 -3.83 0.17
CA ILE A 195 -8.83 -2.66 0.51
C ILE A 195 -9.68 -1.60 1.24
N ARG A 196 -10.81 -1.21 0.67
CA ARG A 196 -11.69 -0.17 1.24
C ARG A 196 -12.29 -0.57 2.60
N LYS A 197 -12.56 -1.85 2.79
CA LYS A 197 -13.07 -2.38 4.07
C LYS A 197 -12.02 -2.36 5.17
N ARG A 198 -10.74 -2.44 4.82
CA ARG A 198 -9.65 -2.54 5.81
C ARG A 198 -9.46 -1.27 6.63
N ASP A 199 -9.53 -0.10 6.00
CA ASP A 199 -9.35 1.18 6.69
C ASP A 199 -10.17 2.27 5.97
N PRO A 200 -10.90 3.13 6.70
CA PRO A 200 -11.64 4.26 6.11
C PRO A 200 -10.77 5.20 5.25
N ALA A 201 -9.47 5.31 5.54
CA ALA A 201 -8.54 6.11 4.75
C ALA A 201 -8.35 5.57 3.31
N PHE A 202 -8.75 4.32 3.03
CA PHE A 202 -8.58 3.68 1.73
C PHE A 202 -9.83 3.75 0.83
N VAL A 203 -10.86 4.50 1.24
CA VAL A 203 -12.16 4.57 0.52
C VAL A 203 -12.02 5.02 -0.94
N ALA A 204 -11.02 5.85 -1.25
CA ALA A 204 -10.75 6.36 -2.59
C ALA A 204 -9.80 5.47 -3.43
N VAL A 205 -9.31 4.35 -2.88
CA VAL A 205 -8.47 3.40 -3.63
C VAL A 205 -9.34 2.60 -4.59
N SER A 206 -8.88 2.43 -5.83
CA SER A 206 -9.57 1.66 -6.88
C SER A 206 -8.60 0.74 -7.61
N VAL A 207 -8.93 -0.54 -7.69
CA VAL A 207 -8.30 -1.50 -8.58
C VAL A 207 -9.28 -1.76 -9.70
N ARG A 208 -8.96 -1.38 -10.93
CA ARG A 208 -9.88 -1.48 -12.08
C ARG A 208 -9.42 -2.50 -13.12
N ARG A 209 -8.13 -2.77 -13.16
CA ARG A 209 -7.55 -3.66 -14.19
C ARG A 209 -6.43 -4.52 -13.65
N TYR A 210 -6.18 -5.60 -14.34
CA TYR A 210 -4.96 -6.38 -14.20
C TYR A 210 -3.76 -5.61 -14.75
N MET A 211 -2.56 -5.84 -14.22
CA MET A 211 -1.33 -5.21 -14.72
C MET A 211 -1.10 -5.53 -16.19
N LEU A 212 -0.62 -4.56 -16.94
CA LEU A 212 -0.34 -4.62 -18.38
C LEU A 212 -1.57 -4.80 -19.29
N ARG A 213 -2.81 -4.85 -18.74
CA ARG A 213 -4.00 -4.68 -19.58
C ARG A 213 -4.17 -3.25 -20.03
N ASP A 214 -4.88 -3.06 -21.14
CA ASP A 214 -5.15 -1.73 -21.66
C ASP A 214 -5.92 -0.88 -20.63
N ARG A 215 -5.34 0.26 -20.31
CA ARG A 215 -5.91 1.23 -19.37
C ARG A 215 -7.09 2.00 -19.93
N HIS A 216 -7.20 2.10 -21.26
CA HIS A 216 -8.29 2.80 -21.92
C HIS A 216 -9.59 1.99 -21.89
N GLU A 217 -9.51 0.66 -21.73
CA GLU A 217 -10.71 -0.19 -21.59
C GLU A 217 -11.33 -0.14 -20.20
N HIS A 218 -10.50 -0.08 -19.15
CA HIS A 218 -10.97 -0.27 -17.77
C HIS A 218 -10.60 0.89 -16.81
N GLY A 219 -9.82 1.85 -17.26
CA GLY A 219 -9.21 2.88 -16.42
C GLY A 219 -7.99 2.37 -15.64
N ASP A 220 -7.41 3.26 -14.87
CA ASP A 220 -6.23 2.94 -14.05
C ASP A 220 -6.57 2.40 -12.67
N ASN A 221 -5.59 1.71 -12.10
CA ASN A 221 -5.53 1.48 -10.67
C ASN A 221 -5.12 2.80 -10.00
N GLU A 222 -5.96 3.33 -9.13
CA GLU A 222 -5.83 4.68 -8.59
C GLU A 222 -5.87 4.72 -7.07
N ALA A 223 -5.15 5.67 -6.50
CA ALA A 223 -5.26 6.09 -5.11
C ALA A 223 -4.87 7.57 -4.98
N PRO A 224 -5.41 8.32 -4.04
CA PRO A 224 -4.85 9.61 -3.68
C PRO A 224 -3.56 9.44 -2.85
N PRO A 225 -2.60 10.38 -2.92
CA PRO A 225 -1.38 10.35 -2.11
C PRO A 225 -1.63 10.11 -0.62
N ILE A 226 -2.67 10.73 -0.05
CA ILE A 226 -3.04 10.59 1.36
C ILE A 226 -3.44 9.15 1.73
N ALA A 227 -4.04 8.37 0.81
CA ALA A 227 -4.38 6.97 1.07
C ALA A 227 -3.14 6.07 1.08
N LEU A 228 -2.18 6.27 0.16
CA LEU A 228 -0.88 5.61 0.20
C LEU A 228 -0.10 5.99 1.47
N ALA A 229 -0.09 7.26 1.83
CA ALA A 229 0.55 7.73 3.06
C ALA A 229 -0.06 7.09 4.30
N ALA A 230 -1.39 7.02 4.39
CA ALA A 230 -2.08 6.33 5.47
C ALA A 230 -1.68 4.85 5.57
N LEU A 231 -1.57 4.13 4.43
CA LEU A 231 -1.08 2.76 4.41
C LEU A 231 0.34 2.65 4.98
N TYR A 232 1.28 3.46 4.48
CA TYR A 232 2.67 3.43 4.94
C TYR A 232 2.79 3.84 6.42
N GLN A 233 2.00 4.80 6.90
CA GLN A 233 1.93 5.14 8.33
C GLN A 233 1.49 3.95 9.20
N ARG A 234 0.46 3.18 8.75
CA ARG A 234 0.00 1.98 9.46
C ARG A 234 1.08 0.90 9.48
N LEU A 235 1.75 0.67 8.35
CA LEU A 235 2.83 -0.31 8.22
C LEU A 235 4.04 0.08 9.06
N ALA A 236 4.45 1.34 9.03
CA ALA A 236 5.55 1.87 9.84
C ALA A 236 5.25 1.77 11.35
N ALA A 237 4.01 2.05 11.76
CA ALA A 237 3.58 1.92 13.14
C ALA A 237 3.34 0.46 13.59
N GLY A 238 3.43 -0.52 12.68
CA GLY A 238 3.11 -1.92 12.97
C GLY A 238 1.63 -2.15 13.34
N ARG A 239 0.73 -1.28 12.88
CA ARG A 239 -0.70 -1.28 13.27
C ARG A 239 -1.61 -1.14 12.06
N LEU A 240 -2.08 -2.27 11.54
CA LEU A 240 -3.07 -2.32 10.49
C LEU A 240 -4.18 -3.31 10.87
N ALA A 241 -5.43 -2.91 10.73
CA ALA A 241 -6.57 -3.71 11.15
C ALA A 241 -6.56 -5.11 10.51
N GLY A 242 -6.74 -6.15 11.33
CA GLY A 242 -6.78 -7.54 10.87
C GLY A 242 -5.45 -8.11 10.38
N VAL A 243 -4.31 -7.51 10.76
CA VAL A 243 -2.96 -8.00 10.47
C VAL A 243 -2.25 -8.23 11.81
N ASP A 244 -1.83 -9.47 12.08
CA ASP A 244 -1.05 -9.81 13.27
C ASP A 244 0.42 -9.38 13.14
N ALA A 245 1.17 -9.42 14.25
CA ALA A 245 2.56 -8.95 14.30
C ALA A 245 3.48 -9.74 13.34
N THR A 246 3.36 -11.06 13.28
CA THR A 246 4.18 -11.90 12.38
C THR A 246 3.92 -11.59 10.91
N THR A 247 2.64 -11.43 10.56
CA THR A 247 2.23 -11.03 9.21
C THR A 247 2.71 -9.62 8.88
N MET A 248 2.66 -8.70 9.86
CA MET A 248 3.17 -7.33 9.72
C MET A 248 4.68 -7.31 9.43
N ASP A 249 5.45 -8.10 10.16
CA ASP A 249 6.90 -8.21 9.95
C ASP A 249 7.22 -8.76 8.55
N ALA A 250 6.45 -9.74 8.07
CA ALA A 250 6.61 -10.27 6.72
C ALA A 250 6.26 -9.23 5.63
N ILE A 251 5.25 -8.38 5.84
CA ILE A 251 4.91 -7.27 4.95
C ILE A 251 6.06 -6.25 4.91
N ARG A 252 6.56 -5.85 6.07
CA ARG A 252 7.69 -4.90 6.17
C ARG A 252 8.93 -5.44 5.48
N GLU A 253 9.25 -6.72 5.69
CA GLU A 253 10.39 -7.37 5.03
C GLU A 253 10.26 -7.37 3.50
N ALA A 254 9.07 -7.61 2.96
CA ALA A 254 8.83 -7.56 1.51
C ALA A 254 8.98 -6.15 0.91
N LEU A 255 8.88 -5.09 1.73
CA LEU A 255 9.05 -3.69 1.35
C LEU A 255 10.47 -3.16 1.61
N ARG A 256 11.30 -3.94 2.32
CA ARG A 256 12.63 -3.53 2.75
C ARG A 256 13.55 -3.21 1.56
N ARG A 257 14.29 -2.11 1.67
CA ARG A 257 15.35 -1.69 0.72
C ARG A 257 16.68 -1.52 1.44
N ALA A 258 17.69 -1.07 0.69
CA ALA A 258 18.97 -0.69 1.30
C ALA A 258 18.75 0.42 2.34
N ASP A 259 19.52 0.35 3.44
CA ASP A 259 19.47 1.36 4.47
C ASP A 259 20.05 2.68 3.97
N ASP A 260 19.39 3.77 4.34
CA ASP A 260 19.98 5.09 4.21
C ASP A 260 20.91 5.33 5.43
N PRO A 261 22.17 5.77 5.23
CA PRO A 261 23.12 5.93 6.31
C PRO A 261 22.73 7.01 7.34
N VAL A 262 21.80 7.89 6.98
CA VAL A 262 21.36 9.01 7.83
C VAL A 262 19.94 8.81 8.34
N LEU A 263 19.02 8.38 7.46
CA LEU A 263 17.60 8.23 7.77
C LEU A 263 17.26 6.84 8.34
N GLY A 264 18.18 5.87 8.25
CA GLY A 264 17.99 4.53 8.77
C GLY A 264 17.32 3.58 7.78
N ARG A 265 16.52 2.66 8.30
CA ARG A 265 15.89 1.62 7.47
C ARG A 265 14.87 2.21 6.50
N HIS A 266 15.01 1.81 5.24
CA HIS A 266 14.14 2.26 4.17
C HIS A 266 13.21 1.15 3.69
N TYR A 267 11.96 1.50 3.46
CA TYR A 267 10.89 0.64 2.95
C TYR A 267 10.11 1.40 1.88
N ASP A 268 10.00 0.82 0.71
CA ASP A 268 9.28 1.48 -0.39
C ASP A 268 8.62 0.53 -1.36
N LYS A 269 7.72 1.09 -2.16
CA LYS A 269 7.26 0.53 -3.41
C LYS A 269 6.98 1.66 -4.40
N ASN A 270 7.90 1.83 -5.31
CA ASN A 270 7.78 2.78 -6.41
C ASN A 270 6.94 2.21 -7.55
N GLY A 271 6.47 3.07 -8.43
CA GLY A 271 5.70 2.71 -9.60
C GLY A 271 5.97 3.63 -10.76
N ASP A 272 6.20 3.04 -11.93
CA ASP A 272 6.42 3.74 -13.18
C ASP A 272 5.44 3.21 -14.23
N LEU A 273 4.80 4.11 -14.96
CA LEU A 273 3.85 3.83 -16.02
C LEU A 273 4.23 4.70 -17.22
N ASP A 274 4.72 4.02 -18.24
CA ASP A 274 5.27 4.62 -19.47
C ASP A 274 4.26 4.69 -20.62
N THR A 275 2.97 4.53 -20.30
CA THR A 275 1.85 4.67 -21.26
C THR A 275 1.05 5.93 -20.95
N ASP A 276 0.35 6.48 -21.95
CA ASP A 276 -0.40 7.73 -21.83
C ASP A 276 -1.63 7.64 -20.92
N PRO A 277 -1.81 8.60 -19.98
CA PRO A 277 -0.83 9.54 -19.48
C PRO A 277 0.28 8.85 -18.67
N LEU A 278 1.50 9.39 -18.75
CA LEU A 278 2.61 8.89 -17.95
C LEU A 278 2.32 9.10 -16.46
N ALA A 279 2.78 8.16 -15.61
CA ALA A 279 2.68 8.33 -14.17
C ALA A 279 3.89 7.74 -13.45
N MET A 280 4.45 8.48 -12.48
CA MET A 280 5.54 8.03 -11.62
C MET A 280 5.15 8.21 -10.17
N VAL A 281 5.42 7.19 -9.36
CA VAL A 281 5.17 7.20 -7.92
C VAL A 281 6.45 6.88 -7.18
N ARG A 282 6.77 7.69 -6.17
CA ARG A 282 7.84 7.46 -5.19
C ARG A 282 7.20 7.48 -3.81
N ALA A 283 7.13 6.34 -3.15
CA ALA A 283 6.38 6.23 -1.90
C ALA A 283 6.95 5.18 -0.96
N GLY A 284 7.05 5.55 0.33
CA GLY A 284 7.61 4.68 1.34
C GLY A 284 7.79 5.37 2.67
N TRP A 285 8.65 4.81 3.51
CA TRP A 285 9.05 5.42 4.77
C TRP A 285 10.47 5.05 5.18
N TYR A 286 11.04 5.86 6.07
CA TYR A 286 12.27 5.59 6.80
C TYR A 286 11.97 5.39 8.28
N ASP A 287 12.57 4.37 8.91
CA ASP A 287 12.57 4.22 10.36
C ASP A 287 13.70 5.08 10.94
N THR A 288 13.42 6.36 11.20
CA THR A 288 14.41 7.31 11.72
C THR A 288 14.51 7.26 13.24
N ALA A 289 15.54 7.87 13.82
CA ALA A 289 15.69 8.00 15.27
C ALA A 289 14.54 8.79 15.93
N GLY A 290 13.92 9.73 15.19
CA GLY A 290 12.76 10.51 15.63
C GLY A 290 11.41 9.85 15.38
N GLY A 291 11.39 8.60 14.90
CA GLY A 291 10.20 7.87 14.47
C GLY A 291 10.07 7.77 12.94
N PRO A 292 9.02 7.12 12.44
CA PRO A 292 8.87 6.93 11.01
C PRO A 292 8.63 8.26 10.27
N LEU A 293 9.38 8.44 9.17
CA LEU A 293 9.21 9.52 8.21
C LEU A 293 8.61 8.94 6.93
N VAL A 294 7.34 9.18 6.68
CA VAL A 294 6.59 8.69 5.52
C VAL A 294 6.57 9.75 4.43
N TYR A 295 6.77 9.34 3.19
CA TYR A 295 6.71 10.21 2.02
C TYR A 295 5.92 9.56 0.88
N VAL A 296 5.18 10.38 0.13
CA VAL A 296 4.49 9.99 -1.10
C VAL A 296 4.61 11.13 -2.10
N VAL A 297 5.06 10.80 -3.29
CA VAL A 297 5.06 11.67 -4.48
C VAL A 297 4.39 10.90 -5.61
N MET A 298 3.38 11.49 -6.19
CA MET A 298 2.68 10.96 -7.36
C MET A 298 2.66 12.04 -8.44
N THR A 299 3.23 11.74 -9.59
CA THR A 299 3.27 12.66 -10.73
C THR A 299 2.59 12.05 -11.94
N THR A 300 1.92 12.88 -12.72
CA THR A 300 1.29 12.50 -13.98
C THR A 300 1.58 13.55 -15.06
N GLN A 301 1.71 13.09 -16.30
CA GLN A 301 1.91 13.96 -17.47
C GLN A 301 1.27 13.34 -18.71
N PRO A 302 0.46 14.09 -19.47
CA PRO A 302 0.05 13.69 -20.81
C PRO A 302 1.27 13.48 -21.71
N THR A 303 1.25 12.46 -22.57
CA THR A 303 2.34 12.27 -23.54
C THR A 303 2.18 13.17 -24.75
N PRO A 304 3.29 13.75 -25.28
CA PRO A 304 3.25 14.51 -26.51
C PRO A 304 3.14 13.64 -27.78
N GLY A 305 2.69 12.41 -27.64
CA GLY A 305 2.62 11.41 -28.70
C GLY A 305 3.80 10.42 -28.67
N PRO A 306 3.80 9.42 -29.58
CA PRO A 306 4.78 8.31 -29.53
C PRO A 306 6.25 8.76 -29.62
N SER A 307 6.54 9.75 -30.45
CA SER A 307 7.93 10.24 -30.69
C SER A 307 8.54 10.99 -29.49
N GLY A 308 7.71 11.49 -28.57
CA GLY A 308 8.18 12.21 -27.39
C GLY A 308 8.12 11.38 -26.10
N ARG A 309 7.57 10.17 -26.14
CA ARG A 309 7.25 9.40 -24.95
C ARG A 309 8.46 9.06 -24.07
N GLU A 310 9.54 8.58 -24.68
CA GLU A 310 10.73 8.18 -23.92
C GLU A 310 11.35 9.37 -23.19
N ALA A 311 11.56 10.48 -23.88
CA ALA A 311 12.08 11.72 -23.28
C ALA A 311 11.16 12.26 -22.18
N SER A 312 9.83 12.20 -22.39
CA SER A 312 8.86 12.61 -21.38
C SER A 312 8.84 11.66 -20.17
N SER A 313 8.98 10.36 -20.38
CA SER A 313 9.06 9.37 -19.30
C SER A 313 10.32 9.58 -18.46
N GLU A 314 11.48 9.81 -19.08
CA GLU A 314 12.71 10.12 -18.38
C GLU A 314 12.61 11.43 -17.59
N GLN A 315 12.02 12.47 -18.22
CA GLN A 315 11.80 13.76 -17.55
C GLN A 315 10.87 13.63 -16.35
N LEU A 316 9.77 12.88 -16.48
CA LEU A 316 8.82 12.65 -15.40
C LEU A 316 9.47 11.89 -14.26
N ALA A 317 10.29 10.87 -14.55
CA ALA A 317 11.03 10.11 -13.55
C ALA A 317 12.02 11.02 -12.78
N LYS A 318 12.81 11.82 -13.48
CA LYS A 318 13.72 12.82 -12.86
C LYS A 318 12.96 13.80 -11.96
N THR A 319 11.79 14.28 -12.42
CA THR A 319 10.96 15.19 -11.63
C THR A 319 10.42 14.52 -10.37
N ALA A 320 9.90 13.29 -10.47
CA ALA A 320 9.40 12.53 -9.33
C ALA A 320 10.51 12.26 -8.30
N ASP A 321 11.71 11.92 -8.76
CA ASP A 321 12.87 11.68 -7.91
C ASP A 321 13.33 12.98 -7.21
N ALA A 322 13.38 14.11 -7.94
CA ALA A 322 13.73 15.42 -7.38
C ALA A 322 12.71 15.89 -6.33
N LEU A 323 11.42 15.70 -6.59
CA LEU A 323 10.36 16.00 -5.63
C LEU A 323 10.47 15.13 -4.38
N ALA A 324 10.67 13.81 -4.53
CA ALA A 324 10.85 12.90 -3.41
C ALA A 324 12.08 13.28 -2.58
N HIS A 325 13.20 13.56 -3.23
CA HIS A 325 14.41 14.06 -2.54
C HIS A 325 14.10 15.36 -1.77
N THR A 326 13.44 16.32 -2.39
CA THR A 326 13.12 17.62 -1.78
C THR A 326 12.29 17.48 -0.51
N ILE A 327 11.19 16.70 -0.54
CA ILE A 327 10.34 16.53 0.64
C ILE A 327 11.01 15.69 1.73
N VAL A 328 11.76 14.65 1.36
CA VAL A 328 12.49 13.80 2.32
C VAL A 328 13.60 14.61 3.02
N GLN A 329 14.36 15.45 2.29
CA GLN A 329 15.38 16.33 2.91
C GLN A 329 14.74 17.36 3.87
N ALA A 330 13.57 17.90 3.53
CA ALA A 330 12.84 18.78 4.45
C ALA A 330 12.39 18.02 5.72
N GLY A 331 11.91 16.80 5.59
CA GLY A 331 11.60 15.93 6.72
C GLY A 331 12.82 15.60 7.57
N ARG A 332 13.95 15.27 6.93
CA ARG A 332 15.24 15.05 7.60
C ARG A 332 15.70 16.26 8.43
N ALA A 333 15.58 17.46 7.88
CA ALA A 333 15.95 18.70 8.59
C ALA A 333 15.09 18.98 9.81
N ALA A 334 13.90 18.36 9.90
CA ALA A 334 12.97 18.47 11.04
C ALA A 334 13.17 17.34 12.08
N LEU A 335 14.12 16.43 11.89
CA LEU A 335 14.45 15.41 12.89
C LEU A 335 15.13 16.05 14.09
N PRO A 336 14.88 15.57 15.33
CA PRO A 336 15.51 16.06 16.55
C PRO A 336 17.01 15.78 16.62
#